data_ef2c23faa2cc13f7aec319078fea56a2
#
_entry.id   ef2c23faa2cc13f7aec319078fea56a2
#
_cell.length_a   1.000
_cell.length_b   1.000
_cell.length_c   1.000
_cell.angle_alpha   90.00
_cell.angle_beta   90.00
_cell.angle_gamma   90.00
#
_symmetry.space_group_name_H-M   'P 1'
#
loop_
_entity.id
_entity.type
_entity.pdbx_description
1 polymer ?
#
loop_
_entity_poly.entity_id
_entity_poly.type
_entity_poly.pdbx_seq_one_letter_code
_entity_poly.pdbx_strand_id
1 'polypeptide(L)'
;MIFLKIFMPMLTAHTIKILQSLDKKKFRQKYNLFLVEGDKIIRELKNSSYKVQEIFSTDISNPDFQSFKTNLITERELRKISLLQNPKNSIAVCELRENTSIEAPIQLVLDNVQDPGNLGTIIRLADWFGIEQIVCSEDCVDFYKPKVIQATMGSFTRVNVIYKDIAALLQNSDRPVFGTDMVGQSLYKTDFPERFYLILGNEGNGIRPEIKKLVSQNITIPRFGKLQHTESLNVSMAAGIILGQIFSKK
;
A
#
# COMPACT_ATOMS: atom_id res chain seq x y z
N MET A 1 -0.67 48.84 17.20
CA MET A 1 -1.08 47.54 16.67
C MET A 1 -0.12 47.16 15.55
N ILE A 2 0.97 46.44 15.88
CA ILE A 2 2.05 46.12 14.96
C ILE A 2 1.63 44.81 14.26
N PHE A 3 1.24 44.91 12.98
CA PHE A 3 1.07 43.75 12.14
C PHE A 3 2.45 43.13 11.91
N LEU A 4 2.78 42.09 12.66
CA LEU A 4 3.86 41.18 12.25
C LEU A 4 3.45 40.58 10.89
N LYS A 5 4.05 41.06 9.81
CA LYS A 5 4.06 40.37 8.54
C LYS A 5 4.82 39.06 8.76
N ILE A 6 4.08 37.98 9.04
CA ILE A 6 4.63 36.62 9.00
C ILE A 6 5.10 36.43 7.56
N PHE A 7 6.41 36.42 7.39
CA PHE A 7 7.06 36.13 6.11
C PHE A 7 6.78 34.64 5.82
N MET A 8 5.69 34.34 5.12
CA MET A 8 5.43 32.99 4.62
C MET A 8 6.50 32.68 3.57
N PRO A 9 7.32 31.63 3.76
CA PRO A 9 8.21 31.20 2.70
C PRO A 9 7.36 30.72 1.53
N MET A 10 7.28 31.57 0.51
CA MET A 10 6.57 31.23 -0.71
C MET A 10 7.23 30.01 -1.35
N LEU A 11 6.46 28.96 -1.66
CA LEU A 11 6.95 27.79 -2.40
C LEU A 11 7.65 28.26 -3.67
N THR A 12 8.95 27.97 -3.81
CA THR A 12 9.67 28.34 -5.02
C THR A 12 9.16 27.55 -6.23
N ALA A 13 9.26 28.13 -7.40
CA ALA A 13 8.91 27.43 -8.66
C ALA A 13 9.71 26.11 -8.81
N HIS A 14 10.96 26.09 -8.33
CA HIS A 14 11.81 24.91 -8.32
C HIS A 14 11.24 23.81 -7.40
N THR A 15 10.88 24.15 -6.16
CA THR A 15 10.27 23.22 -5.20
C THR A 15 8.96 22.63 -5.76
N ILE A 16 8.08 23.48 -6.29
CA ILE A 16 6.82 23.04 -6.92
C ILE A 16 7.11 22.00 -8.01
N LYS A 17 8.07 22.28 -8.89
CA LYS A 17 8.43 21.37 -10.00
C LYS A 17 8.96 20.03 -9.50
N ILE A 18 9.77 20.02 -8.44
CA ILE A 18 10.24 18.78 -7.82
C ILE A 18 9.07 18.01 -7.27
N LEU A 19 8.23 18.60 -6.40
CA LEU A 19 7.11 17.92 -5.76
C LEU A 19 6.12 17.34 -6.77
N GLN A 20 5.76 18.10 -7.80
CA GLN A 20 4.92 17.61 -8.90
C GLN A 20 5.53 16.42 -9.65
N SER A 21 6.86 16.39 -9.78
CA SER A 21 7.55 15.30 -10.49
C SER A 21 7.49 13.98 -9.74
N LEU A 22 7.25 13.99 -8.41
CA LEU A 22 7.19 12.80 -7.55
C LEU A 22 6.00 11.87 -7.87
N ASP A 23 5.08 12.27 -8.73
CA ASP A 23 4.09 11.36 -9.32
C ASP A 23 4.75 10.18 -10.07
N LYS A 24 5.94 10.41 -10.65
CA LYS A 24 6.67 9.41 -11.43
C LYS A 24 7.75 8.72 -10.61
N LYS A 25 7.76 7.37 -10.62
CA LYS A 25 8.72 6.51 -9.91
C LYS A 25 10.17 6.96 -10.07
N LYS A 26 10.61 7.27 -11.31
CA LYS A 26 11.98 7.70 -11.61
C LYS A 26 12.41 8.97 -10.84
N PHE A 27 11.49 9.90 -10.58
CA PHE A 27 11.80 11.10 -9.83
C PHE A 27 11.76 10.87 -8.33
N ARG A 28 10.87 10.00 -7.82
CA ARG A 28 10.92 9.55 -6.43
C ARG A 28 12.28 8.94 -6.11
N GLN A 29 12.75 8.04 -6.96
CA GLN A 29 14.09 7.45 -6.83
C GLN A 29 15.22 8.47 -6.93
N LYS A 30 15.14 9.40 -7.92
CA LYS A 30 16.16 10.45 -8.12
C LYS A 30 16.30 11.36 -6.91
N TYR A 31 15.20 11.77 -6.32
CA TYR A 31 15.18 12.70 -5.18
C TYR A 31 15.14 11.99 -3.84
N ASN A 32 14.96 10.68 -3.83
CA ASN A 32 14.74 9.85 -2.63
C ASN A 32 13.52 10.33 -1.82
N LEU A 33 12.42 10.78 -2.49
CA LEU A 33 11.26 11.39 -1.85
C LEU A 33 9.95 10.81 -2.38
N PHE A 34 8.92 10.84 -1.52
CA PHE A 34 7.53 10.64 -1.89
C PHE A 34 6.61 11.56 -1.09
N LEU A 35 5.35 11.68 -1.50
CA LEU A 35 4.37 12.54 -0.84
C LEU A 35 3.33 11.71 -0.08
N VAL A 36 2.97 12.21 1.11
CA VAL A 36 1.84 11.73 1.91
C VAL A 36 0.86 12.88 2.09
N GLU A 37 -0.39 12.71 1.66
CA GLU A 37 -1.39 13.79 1.66
C GLU A 37 -2.53 13.51 2.62
N GLY A 38 -2.86 14.53 3.41
CA GLY A 38 -3.99 14.57 4.35
C GLY A 38 -3.63 14.29 5.79
N ASP A 39 -4.20 15.09 6.67
CA ASP A 39 -3.89 15.16 8.11
C ASP A 39 -3.95 13.81 8.80
N LYS A 40 -5.00 13.02 8.50
CA LYS A 40 -5.20 11.69 9.12
C LYS A 40 -4.07 10.70 8.78
N ILE A 41 -3.54 10.75 7.54
CA ILE A 41 -2.48 9.86 7.12
C ILE A 41 -1.13 10.36 7.61
N ILE A 42 -0.91 11.68 7.57
CA ILE A 42 0.32 12.32 8.08
C ILE A 42 0.51 12.06 9.57
N ARG A 43 -0.58 12.03 10.36
CA ARG A 43 -0.53 11.70 11.79
C ARG A 43 0.11 10.32 12.05
N GLU A 44 -0.14 9.34 11.18
CA GLU A 44 0.43 8.00 11.31
C GLU A 44 1.97 7.98 11.16
N LEU A 45 2.56 9.01 10.53
CA LEU A 45 4.01 9.14 10.39
C LEU A 45 4.71 9.44 11.72
N LYS A 46 4.01 10.05 12.70
CA LYS A 46 4.58 10.46 13.97
C LYS A 46 5.26 9.33 14.74
N ASN A 47 4.68 8.13 14.68
CA ASN A 47 5.17 6.95 15.39
C ASN A 47 5.75 5.90 14.42
N SER A 48 6.13 6.32 13.23
CA SER A 48 6.68 5.43 12.20
C SER A 48 8.18 5.60 12.03
N SER A 49 8.80 4.68 11.32
CA SER A 49 10.21 4.78 10.92
C SER A 49 10.44 5.66 9.68
N TYR A 50 9.39 6.26 9.12
CA TYR A 50 9.53 7.15 7.98
C TYR A 50 10.08 8.51 8.39
N LYS A 51 11.08 8.98 7.66
CA LYS A 51 11.68 10.29 7.88
C LYS A 51 10.92 11.35 7.09
N VAL A 52 10.26 12.25 7.82
CA VAL A 52 9.55 13.41 7.27
C VAL A 52 10.53 14.58 7.18
N GLN A 53 10.76 15.10 5.97
CA GLN A 53 11.61 16.29 5.77
C GLN A 53 10.89 17.57 6.17
N GLU A 54 9.66 17.73 5.70
CA GLU A 54 8.81 18.88 6.01
C GLU A 54 7.35 18.60 5.64
N ILE A 55 6.46 19.40 6.22
CA ILE A 55 5.03 19.42 5.92
C ILE A 55 4.66 20.78 5.34
N PHE A 56 3.82 20.79 4.32
CA PHE A 56 3.13 21.96 3.80
C PHE A 56 1.66 21.85 4.19
N SER A 57 1.12 22.85 4.88
CA SER A 57 -0.26 22.84 5.37
C SER A 57 -0.93 24.19 5.25
N THR A 58 -2.24 24.19 5.06
CA THR A 58 -3.08 25.39 5.16
C THR A 58 -3.43 25.76 6.61
N ASP A 59 -3.15 24.84 7.56
CA ASP A 59 -3.34 25.03 8.99
C ASP A 59 -2.14 24.49 9.77
N ILE A 60 -1.36 25.38 10.39
CA ILE A 60 -0.21 25.01 11.24
C ILE A 60 -0.59 24.82 12.71
N SER A 61 -1.84 25.09 13.08
CA SER A 61 -2.30 24.89 14.46
C SER A 61 -2.59 23.42 14.79
N ASN A 62 -2.56 22.54 13.77
CA ASN A 62 -2.81 21.12 13.95
C ASN A 62 -1.78 20.50 14.92
N PRO A 63 -2.22 19.96 16.09
CA PRO A 63 -1.32 19.44 17.11
C PRO A 63 -0.52 18.20 16.63
N ASP A 64 -1.02 17.49 15.62
CA ASP A 64 -0.32 16.35 15.04
C ASP A 64 0.96 16.74 14.29
N PHE A 65 1.14 18.03 13.95
CA PHE A 65 2.28 18.51 13.18
C PHE A 65 3.38 19.15 14.04
N GLN A 66 3.18 19.32 15.35
CA GLN A 66 4.12 20.01 16.23
C GLN A 66 5.53 19.44 16.26
N SER A 67 5.68 18.13 16.01
CA SER A 67 6.99 17.46 15.96
C SER A 67 7.69 17.58 14.62
N PHE A 68 7.05 18.18 13.62
CA PHE A 68 7.56 18.28 12.26
C PHE A 68 7.82 19.73 11.85
N LYS A 69 8.80 19.93 10.98
CA LYS A 69 8.98 21.21 10.29
C LYS A 69 7.77 21.45 9.40
N THR A 70 6.89 22.39 9.80
CA THR A 70 5.65 22.69 9.07
C THR A 70 5.68 24.08 8.47
N ASN A 71 5.36 24.18 7.19
CA ASN A 71 5.31 25.43 6.43
C ASN A 71 3.85 25.78 6.15
N LEU A 72 3.42 26.99 6.54
CA LEU A 72 2.11 27.50 6.19
C LEU A 72 2.08 27.91 4.72
N ILE A 73 1.12 27.38 3.99
CA ILE A 73 0.90 27.71 2.58
C ILE A 73 -0.58 28.03 2.32
N THR A 74 -0.86 28.68 1.22
CA THR A 74 -2.22 28.96 0.78
C THR A 74 -2.84 27.70 0.10
N GLU A 75 -4.17 27.62 0.06
CA GLU A 75 -4.87 26.59 -0.69
C GLU A 75 -4.45 26.55 -2.17
N ARG A 76 -4.17 27.74 -2.76
CA ARG A 76 -3.71 27.83 -4.14
C ARG A 76 -2.34 27.19 -4.35
N GLU A 77 -1.44 27.34 -3.39
CA GLU A 77 -0.12 26.70 -3.40
C GLU A 77 -0.24 25.21 -3.15
N LEU A 78 -1.08 24.80 -2.20
CA LEU A 78 -1.35 23.39 -1.93
C LEU A 78 -1.83 22.65 -3.19
N ARG A 79 -2.80 23.22 -3.91
CA ARG A 79 -3.31 22.66 -5.17
C ARG A 79 -2.23 22.51 -6.24
N LYS A 80 -1.19 23.34 -6.23
CA LYS A 80 -0.07 23.22 -7.19
C LYS A 80 0.83 22.05 -6.89
N ILE A 81 0.97 21.64 -5.64
CA ILE A 81 1.91 20.58 -5.23
C ILE A 81 1.22 19.24 -4.95
N SER A 82 -0.09 19.23 -4.80
CA SER A 82 -0.86 18.00 -4.62
C SER A 82 -0.84 17.14 -5.88
N LEU A 83 -0.70 15.83 -5.67
CA LEU A 83 -0.76 14.80 -6.71
C LEU A 83 -2.13 14.09 -6.75
N LEU A 84 -3.06 14.49 -5.88
CA LEU A 84 -4.41 13.96 -5.81
C LEU A 84 -5.39 14.82 -6.63
N GLN A 85 -6.41 14.19 -7.20
CA GLN A 85 -7.51 14.92 -7.87
C GLN A 85 -8.26 15.86 -6.92
N ASN A 86 -8.43 15.42 -5.66
CA ASN A 86 -9.06 16.20 -4.60
C ASN A 86 -8.00 16.45 -3.52
N PRO A 87 -7.26 17.57 -3.60
CA PRO A 87 -6.24 17.93 -2.64
C PRO A 87 -6.77 17.92 -1.20
N LYS A 88 -5.93 17.52 -0.26
CA LYS A 88 -6.20 17.58 1.17
C LYS A 88 -5.58 18.85 1.77
N ASN A 89 -5.75 19.08 3.08
CA ASN A 89 -5.28 20.32 3.71
C ASN A 89 -3.77 20.35 3.96
N SER A 90 -3.10 19.21 3.85
CA SER A 90 -1.68 19.07 4.16
C SER A 90 -0.98 18.03 3.29
N ILE A 91 0.32 18.24 3.08
CA ILE A 91 1.20 17.36 2.32
C ILE A 91 2.51 17.23 3.09
N ALA A 92 2.90 16.01 3.45
CA ALA A 92 4.21 15.69 3.99
C ALA A 92 5.14 15.21 2.88
N VAL A 93 6.37 15.68 2.90
CA VAL A 93 7.48 15.22 2.05
C VAL A 93 8.30 14.23 2.86
N CYS A 94 8.31 12.98 2.44
CA CYS A 94 8.94 11.88 3.14
C CYS A 94 10.08 11.27 2.33
N GLU A 95 11.12 10.78 3.01
CA GLU A 95 12.18 10.00 2.36
C GLU A 95 11.68 8.58 2.06
N LEU A 96 12.09 8.04 0.91
CA LEU A 96 11.87 6.62 0.61
C LEU A 96 12.58 5.78 1.67
N ARG A 97 11.94 4.67 2.05
CA ARG A 97 12.53 3.69 2.96
C ARG A 97 12.89 2.43 2.15
N GLU A 98 14.07 1.91 2.37
CA GLU A 98 14.41 0.56 1.91
C GLU A 98 13.70 -0.46 2.79
N ASN A 99 12.90 -1.29 2.15
CA ASN A 99 12.21 -2.38 2.81
C ASN A 99 13.05 -3.66 2.66
N THR A 100 13.55 -4.19 3.76
CA THR A 100 14.23 -5.48 3.79
C THR A 100 13.24 -6.60 4.04
N SER A 101 13.53 -7.79 3.52
CA SER A 101 12.71 -8.96 3.78
C SER A 101 12.74 -9.33 5.26
N ILE A 102 11.57 -9.58 5.84
CA ILE A 102 11.41 -10.10 7.20
C ILE A 102 10.83 -11.50 7.16
N GLU A 103 11.14 -12.26 8.20
CA GLU A 103 10.59 -13.60 8.40
C GLU A 103 9.23 -13.47 9.10
N ALA A 104 8.14 -13.64 8.35
CA ALA A 104 6.78 -13.58 8.88
C ALA A 104 6.07 -14.93 8.69
N PRO A 105 5.22 -15.39 9.63
CA PRO A 105 4.52 -16.67 9.51
C PRO A 105 3.63 -16.73 8.27
N ILE A 106 2.77 -15.75 8.11
CA ILE A 106 1.90 -15.61 6.95
C ILE A 106 2.45 -14.50 6.07
N GLN A 107 2.71 -14.80 4.80
CA GLN A 107 3.12 -13.80 3.84
C GLN A 107 2.09 -13.73 2.70
N LEU A 108 1.55 -12.54 2.49
CA LEU A 108 0.75 -12.28 1.29
C LEU A 108 1.69 -12.07 0.10
N VAL A 109 1.44 -12.79 -0.98
CA VAL A 109 2.18 -12.67 -2.24
C VAL A 109 1.22 -12.13 -3.30
N LEU A 110 1.56 -11.02 -3.89
CA LEU A 110 0.75 -10.35 -4.91
C LEU A 110 1.40 -10.54 -6.28
N ASP A 111 0.73 -11.27 -7.15
CA ASP A 111 1.20 -11.55 -8.49
C ASP A 111 0.53 -10.62 -9.50
N ASN A 112 1.24 -9.57 -9.91
CA ASN A 112 0.81 -8.60 -10.92
C ASN A 112 -0.47 -7.83 -10.54
N VAL A 113 -0.64 -7.45 -9.27
CA VAL A 113 -1.73 -6.56 -8.84
C VAL A 113 -1.42 -5.13 -9.28
N GLN A 114 -2.19 -4.58 -10.22
CA GLN A 114 -1.88 -3.31 -10.88
C GLN A 114 -2.73 -2.12 -10.43
N ASP A 115 -3.91 -2.36 -9.85
CA ASP A 115 -4.77 -1.29 -9.36
C ASP A 115 -4.26 -0.73 -8.02
N PRO A 116 -4.03 0.61 -7.94
CA PRO A 116 -3.53 1.26 -6.72
C PRO A 116 -4.48 1.14 -5.53
N GLY A 117 -5.80 1.12 -5.78
CA GLY A 117 -6.82 0.98 -4.74
C GLY A 117 -6.80 -0.41 -4.13
N ASN A 118 -6.63 -1.45 -4.99
CA ASN A 118 -6.54 -2.83 -4.53
C ASN A 118 -5.28 -3.05 -3.69
N LEU A 119 -4.09 -2.62 -4.15
CA LEU A 119 -2.87 -2.73 -3.36
C LEU A 119 -3.03 -2.01 -2.01
N GLY A 120 -3.51 -0.77 -2.01
CA GLY A 120 -3.70 -0.02 -0.76
C GLY A 120 -4.70 -0.66 0.19
N THR A 121 -5.79 -1.26 -0.33
CA THR A 121 -6.78 -1.98 0.46
C THR A 121 -6.19 -3.28 1.04
N ILE A 122 -5.40 -4.02 0.27
CA ILE A 122 -4.74 -5.23 0.74
C ILE A 122 -3.72 -4.90 1.85
N ILE A 123 -2.99 -3.78 1.73
CA ILE A 123 -2.09 -3.30 2.80
C ILE A 123 -2.87 -2.99 4.08
N ARG A 124 -4.07 -2.39 3.99
CA ARG A 124 -4.94 -2.17 5.16
C ARG A 124 -5.43 -3.47 5.78
N LEU A 125 -5.79 -4.46 4.96
CA LEU A 125 -6.18 -5.79 5.46
C LEU A 125 -4.99 -6.46 6.15
N ALA A 126 -3.80 -6.38 5.60
CA ALA A 126 -2.59 -6.91 6.23
C ALA A 126 -2.36 -6.29 7.61
N ASP A 127 -2.43 -4.97 7.72
CA ASP A 127 -2.33 -4.25 9.01
C ASP A 127 -3.43 -4.70 10.00
N TRP A 128 -4.67 -4.81 9.52
CA TRP A 128 -5.82 -5.22 10.36
C TRP A 128 -5.67 -6.60 10.93
N PHE A 129 -5.14 -7.55 10.15
CA PHE A 129 -4.94 -8.95 10.56
C PHE A 129 -3.55 -9.23 11.13
N GLY A 130 -2.72 -8.22 11.35
CA GLY A 130 -1.37 -8.37 11.90
C GLY A 130 -0.40 -9.11 10.96
N ILE A 131 -0.61 -9.00 9.65
CA ILE A 131 0.32 -9.54 8.65
C ILE A 131 1.40 -8.50 8.40
N GLU A 132 2.62 -8.82 8.78
CA GLU A 132 3.72 -7.87 8.81
C GLU A 132 4.37 -7.63 7.44
N GLN A 133 4.21 -8.57 6.48
CA GLN A 133 4.85 -8.47 5.17
C GLN A 133 3.96 -8.85 4.01
N ILE A 134 4.03 -8.03 2.97
CA ILE A 134 3.50 -8.31 1.63
C ILE A 134 4.67 -8.39 0.66
N VAL A 135 4.69 -9.44 -0.17
CA VAL A 135 5.64 -9.61 -1.27
C VAL A 135 4.92 -9.34 -2.58
N CYS A 136 5.34 -8.34 -3.31
CA CYS A 136 4.82 -8.00 -4.64
C CYS A 136 5.76 -8.52 -5.73
N SER A 137 5.20 -8.97 -6.86
CA SER A 137 5.99 -9.13 -8.08
C SER A 137 6.45 -7.76 -8.58
N GLU A 138 7.50 -7.74 -9.40
CA GLU A 138 8.03 -6.49 -9.97
C GLU A 138 7.01 -5.74 -10.83
N ASP A 139 6.05 -6.46 -11.41
CA ASP A 139 4.97 -5.93 -12.23
C ASP A 139 3.79 -5.35 -11.43
N CYS A 140 3.77 -5.52 -10.11
CA CYS A 140 2.76 -4.87 -9.27
C CYS A 140 2.90 -3.34 -9.33
N VAL A 141 1.79 -2.65 -9.08
CA VAL A 141 1.79 -1.19 -8.98
C VAL A 141 2.79 -0.73 -7.91
N ASP A 142 3.47 0.37 -8.20
CA ASP A 142 4.47 0.94 -7.29
C ASP A 142 3.85 1.37 -5.95
N PHE A 143 4.42 0.88 -4.85
CA PHE A 143 3.96 1.11 -3.48
C PHE A 143 3.90 2.61 -3.12
N TYR A 144 4.90 3.39 -3.53
CA TYR A 144 4.98 4.82 -3.25
C TYR A 144 4.17 5.70 -4.22
N LYS A 145 3.36 5.10 -5.10
CA LYS A 145 2.46 5.87 -5.94
C LYS A 145 1.44 6.61 -5.07
N PRO A 146 1.16 7.92 -5.29
CA PRO A 146 0.28 8.71 -4.43
C PRO A 146 -1.07 8.07 -4.14
N LYS A 147 -1.68 7.45 -5.16
CA LYS A 147 -2.97 6.75 -5.01
C LYS A 147 -2.88 5.50 -4.11
N VAL A 148 -1.74 4.78 -4.11
CA VAL A 148 -1.53 3.64 -3.21
C VAL A 148 -1.40 4.15 -1.78
N ILE A 149 -0.50 5.09 -1.52
CA ILE A 149 -0.31 5.69 -0.18
C ILE A 149 -1.65 6.20 0.37
N GLN A 150 -2.43 6.91 -0.45
CA GLN A 150 -3.75 7.38 -0.04
C GLN A 150 -4.71 6.24 0.32
N ALA A 151 -4.74 5.17 -0.48
CA ALA A 151 -5.62 4.04 -0.27
C ALA A 151 -5.27 3.21 0.98
N THR A 152 -4.01 3.25 1.44
CA THR A 152 -3.59 2.56 2.67
C THR A 152 -4.17 3.17 3.94
N MET A 153 -4.62 4.44 3.91
CA MET A 153 -5.12 5.18 5.08
C MET A 153 -4.14 5.19 6.28
N GLY A 154 -2.82 5.13 5.99
CA GLY A 154 -1.77 5.12 7.02
C GLY A 154 -1.18 3.74 7.34
N SER A 155 -1.82 2.65 6.95
CA SER A 155 -1.31 1.28 7.20
C SER A 155 0.06 1.01 6.56
N PHE A 156 0.46 1.79 5.56
CA PHE A 156 1.78 1.70 4.94
C PHE A 156 2.95 1.92 5.93
N THR A 157 2.67 2.53 7.07
CA THR A 157 3.68 2.77 8.12
C THR A 157 4.01 1.53 8.93
N ARG A 158 3.14 0.51 8.93
CA ARG A 158 3.21 -0.70 9.76
C ARG A 158 3.45 -1.99 8.96
N VAL A 159 3.04 -2.01 7.70
CA VAL A 159 3.19 -3.18 6.84
C VAL A 159 4.43 -3.03 5.95
N ASN A 160 5.28 -4.04 5.94
CA ASN A 160 6.46 -4.10 5.09
C ASN A 160 6.07 -4.59 3.70
N VAL A 161 6.30 -3.76 2.67
CA VAL A 161 6.00 -4.12 1.27
C VAL A 161 7.31 -4.23 0.50
N ILE A 162 7.61 -5.40 -0.03
CA ILE A 162 8.83 -5.66 -0.80
C ILE A 162 8.48 -6.15 -2.20
N TYR A 163 9.39 -5.93 -3.13
CA TYR A 163 9.29 -6.43 -4.51
C TYR A 163 10.33 -7.50 -4.74
N LYS A 164 9.91 -8.66 -5.27
CA LYS A 164 10.79 -9.80 -5.52
C LYS A 164 10.35 -10.59 -6.76
N ASP A 165 11.28 -11.34 -7.29
CA ASP A 165 10.96 -12.48 -8.16
C ASP A 165 10.22 -13.53 -7.32
N ILE A 166 8.90 -13.66 -7.57
CA ILE A 166 8.03 -14.59 -6.84
C ILE A 166 8.43 -16.03 -7.13
N ALA A 167 8.81 -16.36 -8.37
CA ALA A 167 9.18 -17.74 -8.71
C ALA A 167 10.42 -18.18 -7.91
N ALA A 168 11.45 -17.34 -7.87
CA ALA A 168 12.65 -17.61 -7.10
C ALA A 168 12.36 -17.69 -5.58
N LEU A 169 11.47 -16.84 -5.04
CA LEU A 169 11.05 -16.88 -3.65
C LEU A 169 10.41 -18.23 -3.29
N LEU A 170 9.45 -18.68 -4.11
CA LEU A 170 8.67 -19.88 -3.82
C LEU A 170 9.47 -21.17 -4.03
N GLN A 171 10.35 -21.21 -5.05
CA GLN A 171 11.21 -22.37 -5.30
C GLN A 171 12.22 -22.63 -4.19
N ASN A 172 12.67 -21.57 -3.51
CA ASN A 172 13.65 -21.67 -2.43
C ASN A 172 13.00 -21.76 -1.03
N SER A 173 11.73 -22.14 -0.96
CA SER A 173 10.99 -22.23 0.31
C SER A 173 10.35 -23.60 0.47
N ASP A 174 10.33 -24.07 1.72
CA ASP A 174 9.62 -25.29 2.16
C ASP A 174 8.19 -25.04 2.63
N ARG A 175 7.76 -23.76 2.66
CA ARG A 175 6.42 -23.37 3.12
C ARG A 175 5.35 -23.78 2.11
N PRO A 176 4.19 -24.27 2.59
CA PRO A 176 3.03 -24.46 1.73
C PRO A 176 2.60 -23.16 1.05
N VAL A 177 2.23 -23.29 -0.23
CA VAL A 177 1.81 -22.18 -1.09
C VAL A 177 0.35 -22.36 -1.45
N PHE A 178 -0.51 -21.46 -0.95
CA PHE A 178 -1.93 -21.41 -1.29
C PHE A 178 -2.15 -20.38 -2.39
N GLY A 179 -2.68 -20.80 -3.52
CA GLY A 179 -3.05 -19.93 -4.63
C GLY A 179 -4.56 -19.71 -4.67
N THR A 180 -4.98 -18.47 -4.93
CA THR A 180 -6.41 -18.15 -5.10
C THR A 180 -6.82 -18.38 -6.56
N ASP A 181 -7.89 -19.15 -6.75
CA ASP A 181 -8.41 -19.47 -8.08
C ASP A 181 -9.95 -19.62 -8.03
N MET A 182 -10.57 -19.60 -9.20
CA MET A 182 -12.00 -19.88 -9.35
C MET A 182 -12.31 -21.36 -9.14
N VAL A 183 -11.32 -22.23 -9.33
CA VAL A 183 -11.39 -23.67 -9.14
C VAL A 183 -10.36 -24.10 -8.10
N GLY A 184 -10.81 -24.81 -7.07
CA GLY A 184 -9.94 -25.24 -5.98
C GLY A 184 -10.73 -25.83 -4.82
N GLN A 185 -10.03 -26.12 -3.73
CA GLN A 185 -10.67 -26.50 -2.48
C GLN A 185 -11.44 -25.31 -1.89
N SER A 186 -12.65 -25.57 -1.40
CA SER A 186 -13.41 -24.53 -0.72
C SER A 186 -12.63 -23.93 0.45
N LEU A 187 -12.52 -22.61 0.47
CA LEU A 187 -11.90 -21.84 1.55
C LEU A 187 -12.42 -22.29 2.94
N TYR A 188 -13.72 -22.55 3.06
CA TYR A 188 -14.38 -22.91 4.32
C TYR A 188 -14.04 -24.33 4.81
N LYS A 189 -13.46 -25.17 3.92
CA LYS A 189 -13.03 -26.55 4.22
C LYS A 189 -11.51 -26.70 4.20
N THR A 190 -10.79 -25.58 4.07
CA THR A 190 -9.32 -25.58 4.04
C THR A 190 -8.77 -25.32 5.44
N ASP A 191 -7.81 -26.14 5.82
CA ASP A 191 -7.02 -25.92 7.03
C ASP A 191 -5.67 -25.28 6.63
N PHE A 192 -5.34 -24.21 7.30
CA PHE A 192 -4.11 -23.46 7.04
C PHE A 192 -3.10 -23.76 8.15
N PRO A 193 -1.85 -24.09 7.79
CA PRO A 193 -0.79 -24.24 8.79
C PRO A 193 -0.41 -22.88 9.38
N GLU A 194 0.47 -22.89 10.38
CA GLU A 194 0.93 -21.64 10.99
C GLU A 194 1.76 -20.77 10.05
N ARG A 195 2.53 -21.41 9.13
CA ARG A 195 3.45 -20.75 8.21
C ARG A 195 3.14 -21.12 6.77
N PHE A 196 2.80 -20.13 5.94
CA PHE A 196 2.49 -20.34 4.53
C PHE A 196 2.57 -19.05 3.72
N TYR A 197 2.55 -19.21 2.39
CA TYR A 197 2.30 -18.13 1.43
C TYR A 197 0.86 -18.18 0.95
N LEU A 198 0.22 -17.00 0.87
CA LEU A 198 -1.08 -16.83 0.23
C LEU A 198 -0.90 -15.95 -1.01
N ILE A 199 -1.10 -16.51 -2.20
CA ILE A 199 -0.96 -15.80 -3.47
C ILE A 199 -2.30 -15.26 -3.92
N LEU A 200 -2.33 -13.96 -4.19
CA LEU A 200 -3.42 -13.25 -4.84
C LEU A 200 -2.95 -12.80 -6.22
N GLY A 201 -3.69 -13.17 -7.27
CA GLY A 201 -3.33 -12.87 -8.65
C GLY A 201 -3.88 -11.56 -9.16
N ASN A 202 -3.55 -11.25 -10.42
CA ASN A 202 -4.06 -10.11 -11.17
C ASN A 202 -5.59 -10.16 -11.31
N GLU A 203 -6.23 -8.98 -11.36
CA GLU A 203 -7.67 -8.83 -11.40
C GLU A 203 -8.32 -9.46 -12.63
N GLY A 204 -7.65 -9.44 -13.77
CA GLY A 204 -8.17 -9.99 -15.03
C GLY A 204 -7.64 -11.38 -15.36
N ASN A 205 -6.35 -11.63 -15.08
CA ASN A 205 -5.65 -12.83 -15.54
C ASN A 205 -5.38 -13.86 -14.44
N GLY A 206 -5.67 -13.52 -13.17
CA GLY A 206 -5.34 -14.37 -12.03
C GLY A 206 -3.85 -14.53 -11.80
N ILE A 207 -3.45 -15.66 -11.24
CA ILE A 207 -2.04 -16.02 -10.98
C ILE A 207 -1.39 -16.47 -12.28
N ARG A 208 -0.21 -15.95 -12.59
CA ARG A 208 0.54 -16.32 -13.81
C ARG A 208 0.83 -17.83 -13.87
N PRO A 209 0.83 -18.45 -15.07
CA PRO A 209 0.99 -19.90 -15.22
C PRO A 209 2.26 -20.45 -14.60
N GLU A 210 3.38 -19.73 -14.68
CA GLU A 210 4.66 -20.14 -14.08
C GLU A 210 4.61 -20.15 -12.55
N ILE A 211 3.91 -19.20 -11.94
CA ILE A 211 3.71 -19.13 -10.49
C ILE A 211 2.69 -20.18 -10.03
N LYS A 212 1.64 -20.41 -10.84
CA LYS A 212 0.61 -21.43 -10.55
C LYS A 212 1.18 -22.83 -10.44
N LYS A 213 2.26 -23.16 -11.14
CA LYS A 213 2.98 -24.46 -11.03
C LYS A 213 3.66 -24.67 -9.68
N LEU A 214 3.91 -23.59 -8.93
CA LEU A 214 4.55 -23.63 -7.60
C LEU A 214 3.52 -23.61 -6.48
N VAL A 215 2.23 -23.54 -6.79
CA VAL A 215 1.14 -23.56 -5.82
C VAL A 215 0.95 -24.99 -5.33
N SER A 216 1.02 -25.19 -4.02
CA SER A 216 0.78 -26.49 -3.37
C SER A 216 -0.71 -26.83 -3.37
N GLN A 217 -1.57 -25.82 -3.22
CA GLN A 217 -3.02 -25.99 -3.14
C GLN A 217 -3.76 -24.76 -3.63
N ASN A 218 -4.67 -24.93 -4.59
CA ASN A 218 -5.61 -23.89 -4.99
C ASN A 218 -6.79 -23.84 -4.03
N ILE A 219 -7.15 -22.64 -3.58
CA ILE A 219 -8.32 -22.36 -2.76
C ILE A 219 -9.30 -21.49 -3.53
N THR A 220 -10.58 -21.71 -3.28
CA THR A 220 -11.65 -20.93 -3.91
C THR A 220 -12.67 -20.43 -2.89
N ILE A 221 -13.21 -19.25 -3.11
CA ILE A 221 -14.40 -18.76 -2.43
C ILE A 221 -15.61 -19.33 -3.20
N PRO A 222 -16.39 -20.25 -2.61
CA PRO A 222 -17.51 -20.88 -3.30
C PRO A 222 -18.54 -19.86 -3.79
N ARG A 223 -19.08 -20.08 -4.98
CA ARG A 223 -20.20 -19.32 -5.50
C ARG A 223 -21.51 -19.94 -5.04
N PHE A 224 -22.38 -19.15 -4.44
CA PHE A 224 -23.70 -19.60 -3.97
C PHE A 224 -24.84 -19.15 -4.87
N GLY A 225 -24.60 -18.24 -5.81
CA GLY A 225 -25.59 -17.74 -6.73
C GLY A 225 -26.04 -18.80 -7.77
N LYS A 226 -27.33 -18.88 -8.06
CA LYS A 226 -27.88 -19.87 -9.02
C LYS A 226 -27.32 -19.67 -10.45
N LEU A 227 -27.16 -18.45 -10.91
CA LEU A 227 -26.77 -18.13 -12.29
C LEU A 227 -25.26 -18.06 -12.52
N GLN A 228 -24.48 -17.82 -11.48
CA GLN A 228 -23.01 -17.79 -11.48
C GLN A 228 -22.36 -17.00 -12.64
N HIS A 229 -22.99 -15.92 -13.11
CA HIS A 229 -22.49 -15.11 -14.24
C HIS A 229 -21.30 -14.22 -13.86
N THR A 230 -21.10 -13.93 -12.57
CA THR A 230 -19.95 -13.15 -12.13
C THR A 230 -18.69 -13.97 -12.30
N GLU A 231 -17.75 -13.49 -13.12
CA GLU A 231 -16.53 -14.22 -13.45
C GLU A 231 -15.54 -14.29 -12.29
N SER A 232 -15.36 -13.17 -11.56
CA SER A 232 -14.42 -13.10 -10.42
C SER A 232 -14.88 -12.08 -9.39
N LEU A 233 -14.31 -12.16 -8.19
CA LEU A 233 -14.38 -11.10 -7.18
C LEU A 233 -13.21 -10.14 -7.37
N ASN A 234 -13.43 -8.88 -6.99
CA ASN A 234 -12.32 -7.94 -6.83
C ASN A 234 -11.26 -8.53 -5.89
N VAL A 235 -9.98 -8.41 -6.23
CA VAL A 235 -8.87 -9.08 -5.52
C VAL A 235 -8.77 -8.64 -4.05
N SER A 236 -9.01 -7.38 -3.74
CA SER A 236 -8.97 -6.90 -2.35
C SER A 236 -10.18 -7.39 -1.54
N MET A 237 -11.35 -7.54 -2.18
CA MET A 237 -12.52 -8.16 -1.54
C MET A 237 -12.28 -9.65 -1.27
N ALA A 238 -11.72 -10.37 -2.24
CA ALA A 238 -11.34 -11.77 -2.06
C ALA A 238 -10.32 -11.92 -0.92
N ALA A 239 -9.31 -11.05 -0.87
CA ALA A 239 -8.34 -11.02 0.23
C ALA A 239 -9.02 -10.86 1.59
N GLY A 240 -9.97 -9.93 1.72
CA GLY A 240 -10.71 -9.70 2.98
C GLY A 240 -11.49 -10.92 3.42
N ILE A 241 -12.19 -11.61 2.51
CA ILE A 241 -12.95 -12.83 2.80
C ILE A 241 -12.01 -13.97 3.25
N ILE A 242 -10.91 -14.17 2.52
CA ILE A 242 -9.95 -15.23 2.81
C ILE A 242 -9.27 -15.00 4.15
N LEU A 243 -8.76 -13.79 4.41
CA LEU A 243 -8.11 -13.45 5.67
C LEU A 243 -9.10 -13.54 6.83
N GLY A 244 -10.34 -13.05 6.66
CA GLY A 244 -11.39 -13.20 7.67
C GLY A 244 -11.62 -14.66 8.06
N GLN A 245 -11.66 -15.58 7.08
CA GLN A 245 -11.81 -17.01 7.34
C GLN A 245 -10.57 -17.63 8.01
N ILE A 246 -9.36 -17.26 7.57
CA ILE A 246 -8.10 -17.75 8.16
C ILE A 246 -8.03 -17.38 9.65
N PHE A 247 -8.31 -16.10 9.96
CA PHE A 247 -8.19 -15.58 11.33
C PHE A 247 -9.41 -15.88 12.22
N SER A 248 -10.55 -16.30 11.66
CA SER A 248 -11.70 -16.77 12.47
C SER A 248 -11.45 -18.08 13.21
N LYS A 249 -10.42 -18.83 12.79
CA LYS A 249 -10.05 -20.12 13.40
C LYS A 249 -8.84 -20.00 14.34
N LYS A 250 -8.29 -18.77 14.53
CA LYS A 250 -7.20 -18.46 15.47
C LYS A 250 -7.74 -17.80 16.72
#